data_fec53154c08a64c2e7c8827ec2165f0e
#
_entry.id   fec53154c08a64c2e7c8827ec2165f0e
#
_cell.length_a   1.000
_cell.length_b   1.000
_cell.length_c   1.000
_cell.angle_alpha   90.00
_cell.angle_beta   90.00
_cell.angle_gamma   90.00
#
_symmetry.space_group_name_H-M   'P 1'
#
loop_
_entity.id
_entity.type
_entity.pdbx_description
1 polymer ?
#
loop_
_entity_poly.entity_id
_entity_poly.type
_entity_poly.pdbx_seq_one_letter_code
_entity_poly.pdbx_strand_id
1 'polypeptide(L)'
;MKISTLIPCLLSCAILFVCLGCSPKPGKEPLQQPETSKTTPPPSVSIDEEMVIEPMFPAEEPEDSSAAMQTQLNPKFAADASNPILLPKVSDLVPQIKVYVERLEKSLDDLDGTPRFVEDAEVLYRDANTLALIALALGLSKEDNPYKKAAPAIIQAAMKVETVKNFDEAARVIAEIKQSLKADGDPTTLSWDKKIVTLRPIMKAVPNINTLVKRNLRTEAALKRGTRVVAEGSAVMAVIGQGSIPNVTETIKPGAVKEWTAHSLEFRDAALALNRAALEYEAEKGTFGAVQDAYEVLSDSCDSCHKLFYHGEVPKD
;
A
#
# COMPACT_ATOMS: atom_id res chain seq x y z
N MET A 1 63.95 -12.24 2.63
CA MET A 1 64.46 -12.67 3.93
C MET A 1 63.34 -12.65 4.96
N LYS A 2 63.05 -13.85 5.57
CA LYS A 2 62.13 -14.14 6.72
C LYS A 2 60.64 -13.84 6.51
N ILE A 3 59.74 -14.73 6.16
CA ILE A 3 59.11 -15.90 6.81
C ILE A 3 58.80 -15.67 8.29
N SER A 4 57.50 -15.55 8.63
CA SER A 4 56.95 -16.04 9.89
C SER A 4 55.46 -16.32 9.75
N THR A 5 55.16 -17.54 9.75
CA THR A 5 53.96 -18.34 9.96
C THR A 5 53.50 -18.28 11.43
N LEU A 6 52.16 -18.38 11.66
CA LEU A 6 51.51 -18.97 12.85
C LEU A 6 49.97 -18.90 12.62
N ILE A 7 49.29 -19.85 12.24
CA ILE A 7 48.67 -21.13 12.74
C ILE A 7 47.68 -20.91 13.93
N PRO A 8 46.59 -21.65 13.93
CA PRO A 8 45.24 -21.23 14.34
C PRO A 8 44.84 -21.76 15.72
N CYS A 9 43.78 -21.22 16.26
CA CYS A 9 43.16 -21.79 17.46
C CYS A 9 41.67 -22.12 17.17
N LEU A 10 41.43 -23.42 16.98
CA LEU A 10 40.16 -24.09 17.06
C LEU A 10 39.67 -24.08 18.51
N LEU A 11 38.50 -23.55 18.78
CA LEU A 11 37.75 -23.86 20.00
C LEU A 11 36.34 -24.32 19.63
N SER A 12 36.23 -25.65 19.68
CA SER A 12 35.00 -26.43 19.60
C SER A 12 34.26 -26.28 20.93
N CYS A 13 33.05 -25.69 20.93
CA CYS A 13 32.18 -25.69 22.09
C CYS A 13 30.95 -26.53 21.76
N ALA A 14 30.99 -27.80 22.17
CA ALA A 14 29.87 -28.72 22.18
C ALA A 14 28.95 -28.36 23.34
N ILE A 15 27.71 -27.90 23.05
CA ILE A 15 26.64 -27.75 24.05
C ILE A 15 25.69 -28.94 23.94
N LEU A 16 25.76 -29.77 24.97
CA LEU A 16 24.82 -30.84 25.28
C LEU A 16 23.45 -30.23 25.62
N PHE A 17 22.41 -30.47 24.84
CA PHE A 17 21.03 -30.25 25.27
C PHE A 17 20.46 -31.54 25.87
N VAL A 18 20.23 -31.49 27.17
CA VAL A 18 19.53 -32.50 27.92
C VAL A 18 18.02 -32.29 27.75
N CYS A 19 17.35 -33.21 27.08
CA CYS A 19 15.90 -33.27 27.05
C CYS A 19 15.37 -33.83 28.38
N LEU A 20 14.63 -33.03 29.11
CA LEU A 20 13.82 -33.50 30.27
C LEU A 20 12.41 -32.91 30.18
N GLY A 21 11.44 -33.80 30.13
CA GLY A 21 10.08 -33.54 30.65
C GLY A 21 8.96 -33.36 29.65
N CYS A 22 8.52 -34.42 28.97
CA CYS A 22 7.16 -34.50 28.43
C CYS A 22 6.19 -34.84 29.56
N SER A 23 5.34 -33.88 29.97
CA SER A 23 4.12 -34.17 30.77
C SER A 23 2.91 -34.24 29.82
N PRO A 24 2.05 -35.26 29.92
CA PRO A 24 0.84 -35.34 29.11
C PRO A 24 -0.25 -34.37 29.62
N LYS A 25 -0.89 -33.63 28.72
CA LYS A 25 -2.06 -32.82 29.01
C LYS A 25 -3.29 -33.70 29.21
N PRO A 26 -4.19 -33.34 30.15
CA PRO A 26 -5.44 -34.06 30.36
C PRO A 26 -6.43 -33.87 29.21
N GLY A 27 -7.22 -34.93 28.98
CA GLY A 27 -8.18 -35.06 27.91
C GLY A 27 -9.27 -34.00 27.88
N LYS A 28 -9.66 -33.60 26.71
CA LYS A 28 -10.86 -32.82 26.44
C LYS A 28 -12.08 -33.70 26.49
N GLU A 29 -13.03 -33.34 27.31
CA GLU A 29 -14.40 -33.89 27.30
C GLU A 29 -15.08 -33.63 25.95
N PRO A 30 -15.92 -34.54 25.46
CA PRO A 30 -16.66 -34.36 24.22
C PRO A 30 -17.79 -33.33 24.43
N LEU A 31 -17.78 -32.28 23.64
CA LEU A 31 -18.87 -31.31 23.51
C LEU A 31 -20.12 -32.00 22.97
N GLN A 32 -21.19 -31.96 23.77
CA GLN A 32 -22.55 -32.36 23.38
C GLN A 32 -23.03 -31.48 22.20
N GLN A 33 -23.50 -32.13 21.15
CA GLN A 33 -24.18 -31.49 20.03
C GLN A 33 -25.52 -30.90 20.51
N PRO A 34 -25.87 -29.66 20.14
CA PRO A 34 -27.20 -29.14 20.36
C PRO A 34 -28.21 -29.79 19.38
N GLU A 35 -29.32 -30.25 19.95
CA GLU A 35 -30.45 -30.83 19.23
C GLU A 35 -30.99 -29.90 18.13
N THR A 36 -31.22 -30.48 16.95
CA THR A 36 -31.86 -29.82 15.83
C THR A 36 -33.32 -29.51 16.11
N SER A 37 -33.65 -28.26 16.36
CA SER A 37 -35.03 -27.77 16.39
C SER A 37 -35.61 -27.79 14.96
N LYS A 38 -36.70 -28.53 14.80
CA LYS A 38 -37.53 -28.59 13.60
C LYS A 38 -38.07 -27.18 13.29
N THR A 39 -37.59 -26.56 12.24
CA THR A 39 -38.15 -25.33 11.70
C THR A 39 -39.28 -25.69 10.71
N THR A 40 -40.49 -25.32 11.09
CA THR A 40 -41.70 -25.40 10.23
C THR A 40 -41.55 -24.39 9.07
N PRO A 41 -41.85 -24.75 7.84
CA PRO A 41 -41.77 -23.81 6.72
C PRO A 41 -42.92 -22.76 6.82
N PRO A 42 -42.61 -21.49 6.45
CA PRO A 42 -43.65 -20.45 6.43
C PRO A 42 -44.66 -20.70 5.31
N PRO A 43 -45.91 -20.22 5.46
CA PRO A 43 -46.97 -20.38 4.45
C PRO A 43 -46.67 -19.60 3.18
N SER A 44 -46.95 -20.23 2.04
CA SER A 44 -46.89 -19.62 0.71
C SER A 44 -47.93 -18.51 0.59
N VAL A 45 -47.50 -17.29 0.42
CA VAL A 45 -48.37 -16.15 0.03
C VAL A 45 -48.45 -16.11 -1.48
N SER A 46 -49.64 -16.32 -2.01
CA SER A 46 -49.99 -16.08 -3.42
C SER A 46 -49.99 -14.58 -3.68
N ILE A 47 -49.16 -14.13 -4.61
CA ILE A 47 -49.14 -12.76 -5.09
C ILE A 47 -49.92 -12.76 -6.40
N ASP A 48 -51.22 -12.47 -6.33
CA ASP A 48 -52.06 -12.00 -7.42
C ASP A 48 -52.58 -10.62 -6.99
N GLU A 49 -51.95 -9.58 -7.47
CA GLU A 49 -52.56 -8.27 -7.70
C GLU A 49 -51.56 -7.39 -8.48
N GLU A 50 -51.89 -7.19 -9.73
CA GLU A 50 -51.27 -6.29 -10.68
C GLU A 50 -51.51 -4.85 -10.19
N MET A 51 -50.54 -4.27 -9.44
CA MET A 51 -50.61 -2.88 -8.99
C MET A 51 -49.88 -2.01 -10.03
N VAL A 52 -50.65 -1.41 -10.91
CA VAL A 52 -50.20 -0.36 -11.83
C VAL A 52 -49.82 0.84 -11.01
N ILE A 53 -48.49 1.04 -10.79
CA ILE A 53 -47.95 2.26 -10.16
C ILE A 53 -47.77 3.30 -11.28
N GLU A 54 -48.67 4.28 -11.34
CA GLU A 54 -48.43 5.49 -12.11
C GLU A 54 -47.18 6.22 -11.59
N PRO A 55 -46.30 6.75 -12.47
CA PRO A 55 -45.11 7.50 -12.04
C PRO A 55 -45.57 8.87 -11.52
N MET A 56 -45.58 9.02 -10.20
CA MET A 56 -45.95 10.25 -9.50
C MET A 56 -44.67 11.10 -9.17
N PHE A 57 -43.86 11.37 -10.17
CA PHE A 57 -42.87 12.44 -10.15
C PHE A 57 -42.87 13.13 -11.51
N PRO A 58 -43.04 14.46 -11.56
CA PRO A 58 -42.78 15.21 -12.77
C PRO A 58 -41.29 15.05 -13.13
N ALA A 59 -41.02 14.78 -14.40
CA ALA A 59 -39.64 14.83 -14.91
C ALA A 59 -39.13 16.25 -14.78
N GLU A 60 -38.35 16.51 -13.71
CA GLU A 60 -37.49 17.69 -13.64
C GLU A 60 -36.42 17.49 -14.70
N GLU A 61 -36.39 18.39 -15.67
CA GLU A 61 -35.28 18.52 -16.62
C GLU A 61 -33.97 18.69 -15.82
N PRO A 62 -32.89 18.05 -16.25
CA PRO A 62 -31.62 18.24 -15.59
C PRO A 62 -31.18 19.69 -15.81
N GLU A 63 -31.37 20.53 -14.82
CA GLU A 63 -30.70 21.82 -14.78
C GLU A 63 -29.18 21.54 -14.86
N ASP A 64 -28.57 22.16 -15.85
CA ASP A 64 -27.14 22.13 -16.13
C ASP A 64 -26.36 22.75 -14.94
N SER A 65 -26.21 21.98 -13.86
CA SER A 65 -25.42 22.36 -12.69
C SER A 65 -23.93 22.07 -12.83
N SER A 66 -23.45 21.91 -14.07
CA SER A 66 -22.01 21.67 -14.33
C SER A 66 -21.10 22.87 -14.00
N ALA A 67 -21.68 24.02 -13.64
CA ALA A 67 -20.93 25.26 -13.42
C ALA A 67 -20.58 25.58 -11.97
N ALA A 68 -21.04 24.82 -10.96
CA ALA A 68 -20.98 25.27 -9.57
C ALA A 68 -20.16 24.40 -8.60
N MET A 69 -19.46 23.38 -9.03
CA MET A 69 -18.63 22.58 -8.14
C MET A 69 -17.17 22.48 -8.65
N GLN A 70 -16.59 23.62 -8.95
CA GLN A 70 -15.12 23.75 -8.95
C GLN A 70 -14.69 23.62 -7.49
N THR A 71 -14.42 22.41 -7.05
CA THR A 71 -13.69 22.17 -5.81
C THR A 71 -12.37 22.93 -5.95
N GLN A 72 -12.20 24.00 -5.19
CA GLN A 72 -10.98 24.80 -5.22
C GLN A 72 -9.84 23.88 -4.78
N LEU A 73 -9.06 23.40 -5.76
CA LEU A 73 -7.76 22.80 -5.49
C LEU A 73 -6.99 23.76 -4.59
N ASN A 74 -6.40 23.26 -3.52
CA ASN A 74 -5.63 24.09 -2.61
C ASN A 74 -4.59 24.87 -3.45
N PRO A 75 -4.63 26.21 -3.52
CA PRO A 75 -3.78 27.01 -4.41
C PRO A 75 -2.29 26.83 -4.14
N LYS A 76 -1.90 26.24 -3.00
CA LYS A 76 -0.50 25.88 -2.72
C LYS A 76 0.04 24.74 -3.60
N PHE A 77 -0.82 23.98 -4.26
CA PHE A 77 -0.49 22.79 -5.02
C PHE A 77 -1.00 22.85 -6.47
N ALA A 78 -1.22 24.04 -7.02
CA ALA A 78 -1.54 24.20 -8.44
C ALA A 78 -0.44 23.49 -9.26
N ALA A 79 -0.75 22.28 -9.70
CA ALA A 79 0.18 21.43 -10.41
C ALA A 79 0.42 22.03 -11.79
N ASP A 80 1.55 22.68 -11.95
CA ASP A 80 2.10 22.99 -13.26
C ASP A 80 2.70 21.69 -13.82
N ALA A 81 2.10 21.16 -14.88
CA ALA A 81 2.59 19.96 -15.57
C ALA A 81 4.03 20.12 -16.11
N SER A 82 4.55 21.35 -16.12
CA SER A 82 5.95 21.67 -16.46
C SER A 82 6.92 21.48 -15.29
N ASN A 83 6.44 21.22 -14.06
CA ASN A 83 7.30 21.03 -12.91
C ASN A 83 8.01 19.68 -12.98
N PRO A 84 9.31 19.61 -12.66
CA PRO A 84 10.05 18.37 -12.61
C PRO A 84 9.36 17.42 -11.60
N ILE A 85 9.26 16.14 -11.95
CA ILE A 85 8.67 15.13 -11.08
C ILE A 85 9.43 15.14 -9.74
N LEU A 86 8.77 15.65 -8.70
CA LEU A 86 9.30 15.64 -7.35
C LEU A 86 9.09 14.25 -6.75
N LEU A 87 10.17 13.62 -6.34
CA LEU A 87 10.15 12.31 -5.69
C LEU A 87 10.81 12.40 -4.32
N PRO A 88 10.49 11.47 -3.40
CA PRO A 88 11.20 11.33 -2.14
C PRO A 88 12.68 11.03 -2.36
N LYS A 89 13.49 11.28 -1.34
CA LYS A 89 14.91 10.90 -1.37
C LYS A 89 15.06 9.38 -1.47
N VAL A 90 16.07 8.95 -2.19
CA VAL A 90 16.44 7.54 -2.32
C VAL A 90 16.65 6.89 -0.95
N SER A 91 17.24 7.63 0.02
CA SER A 91 17.46 7.17 1.39
C SER A 91 16.19 6.76 2.13
N ASP A 92 15.02 7.30 1.75
CA ASP A 92 13.73 6.97 2.37
C ASP A 92 13.03 5.81 1.67
N LEU A 93 13.36 5.55 0.39
CA LEU A 93 12.76 4.48 -0.41
C LEU A 93 13.56 3.17 -0.39
N VAL A 94 14.89 3.23 -0.32
CA VAL A 94 15.74 2.03 -0.33
C VAL A 94 15.41 1.03 0.78
N PRO A 95 15.20 1.46 2.04
CA PRO A 95 14.79 0.54 3.10
C PRO A 95 13.44 -0.13 2.83
N GLN A 96 12.54 0.56 2.13
CA GLN A 96 11.19 0.09 1.86
C GLN A 96 11.15 -1.13 0.93
N ILE A 97 12.13 -1.31 0.05
CA ILE A 97 12.26 -2.55 -0.75
C ILE A 97 12.30 -3.77 0.17
N LYS A 98 13.16 -3.73 1.19
CA LYS A 98 13.28 -4.85 2.14
C LYS A 98 11.99 -5.03 2.96
N VAL A 99 11.41 -3.95 3.45
CA VAL A 99 10.15 -3.97 4.22
C VAL A 99 9.03 -4.65 3.44
N TYR A 100 8.84 -4.29 2.17
CA TYR A 100 7.77 -4.87 1.35
C TYR A 100 8.04 -6.31 0.95
N VAL A 101 9.30 -6.70 0.73
CA VAL A 101 9.66 -8.11 0.50
C VAL A 101 9.38 -8.95 1.75
N GLU A 102 9.76 -8.49 2.95
CA GLU A 102 9.47 -9.19 4.21
C GLU A 102 7.95 -9.28 4.48
N ARG A 103 7.19 -8.25 4.10
CA ARG A 103 5.73 -8.27 4.21
C ARG A 103 5.10 -9.30 3.26
N LEU A 104 5.60 -9.42 2.04
CA LEU A 104 5.15 -10.43 1.09
C LEU A 104 5.44 -11.85 1.60
N GLU A 105 6.64 -12.10 2.16
CA GLU A 105 6.99 -13.39 2.77
C GLU A 105 6.05 -13.72 3.93
N LYS A 106 5.87 -12.79 4.86
CA LYS A 106 4.98 -12.98 6.00
C LYS A 106 3.53 -13.22 5.57
N SER A 107 3.02 -12.44 4.60
CA SER A 107 1.65 -12.63 4.10
C SER A 107 1.48 -13.96 3.39
N LEU A 108 2.53 -14.49 2.75
CA LEU A 108 2.52 -15.82 2.18
C LEU A 108 2.40 -16.89 3.28
N ASP A 109 3.20 -16.78 4.35
CA ASP A 109 3.13 -17.70 5.49
C ASP A 109 1.74 -17.71 6.14
N ASP A 110 1.10 -16.53 6.26
CA ASP A 110 -0.25 -16.37 6.81
C ASP A 110 -1.34 -17.01 5.91
N LEU A 111 -1.05 -17.23 4.62
CA LEU A 111 -1.94 -17.86 3.64
C LEU A 111 -1.75 -19.37 3.49
N ASP A 112 -0.76 -19.96 4.17
CA ASP A 112 -0.53 -21.41 4.10
C ASP A 112 -1.72 -22.19 4.64
N GLY A 113 -2.23 -23.12 3.82
CA GLY A 113 -3.40 -23.93 4.15
C GLY A 113 -4.76 -23.22 4.11
N THR A 114 -4.84 -21.94 3.69
CA THR A 114 -6.13 -21.27 3.55
C THR A 114 -6.96 -21.86 2.39
N PRO A 115 -8.24 -22.21 2.61
CA PRO A 115 -9.11 -22.72 1.54
C PRO A 115 -9.57 -21.62 0.57
N ARG A 116 -9.43 -20.34 0.92
CA ARG A 116 -9.85 -19.18 0.14
C ARG A 116 -8.69 -18.33 -0.30
N PHE A 117 -7.64 -18.99 -0.79
CA PHE A 117 -6.38 -18.33 -1.15
C PHE A 117 -6.59 -17.07 -2.03
N VAL A 118 -7.40 -17.14 -3.09
CA VAL A 118 -7.59 -16.02 -4.03
C VAL A 118 -8.24 -14.81 -3.35
N GLU A 119 -9.19 -15.04 -2.43
CA GLU A 119 -9.85 -13.97 -1.70
C GLU A 119 -8.92 -13.34 -0.66
N ASP A 120 -8.14 -14.16 0.03
CA ASP A 120 -7.25 -13.73 1.10
C ASP A 120 -5.92 -13.17 0.57
N ALA A 121 -5.54 -13.48 -0.70
CA ALA A 121 -4.32 -13.00 -1.34
C ALA A 121 -4.30 -11.49 -1.67
N GLU A 122 -5.38 -10.76 -1.40
CA GLU A 122 -5.45 -9.31 -1.66
C GLU A 122 -4.31 -8.53 -0.98
N VAL A 123 -3.84 -9.04 0.16
CA VAL A 123 -2.67 -8.48 0.88
C VAL A 123 -1.40 -8.59 0.05
N LEU A 124 -1.20 -9.73 -0.63
CA LEU A 124 -0.05 -9.94 -1.53
C LEU A 124 -0.12 -8.98 -2.73
N TYR A 125 -1.31 -8.82 -3.34
CA TYR A 125 -1.50 -7.90 -4.47
C TYR A 125 -1.19 -6.46 -4.09
N ARG A 126 -1.68 -6.01 -2.95
CA ARG A 126 -1.42 -4.69 -2.40
C ARG A 126 0.07 -4.42 -2.23
N ASP A 127 0.77 -5.32 -1.55
CA ASP A 127 2.17 -5.13 -1.18
C ASP A 127 3.10 -5.29 -2.40
N ALA A 128 2.77 -6.18 -3.36
CA ALA A 128 3.50 -6.33 -4.61
C ALA A 128 3.37 -5.10 -5.53
N ASN A 129 2.16 -4.55 -5.69
CA ASN A 129 1.95 -3.32 -6.47
C ASN A 129 2.70 -2.14 -5.85
N THR A 130 2.69 -2.03 -4.52
CA THR A 130 3.44 -0.97 -3.83
C THR A 130 4.95 -1.14 -4.03
N LEU A 131 5.47 -2.38 -3.92
CA LEU A 131 6.87 -2.70 -4.20
C LEU A 131 7.26 -2.31 -5.64
N ALA A 132 6.40 -2.60 -6.63
CA ALA A 132 6.65 -2.23 -8.02
C ALA A 132 6.78 -0.72 -8.20
N LEU A 133 5.94 0.08 -7.53
CA LEU A 133 6.04 1.54 -7.58
C LEU A 133 7.29 2.07 -6.90
N ILE A 134 7.69 1.51 -5.75
CA ILE A 134 8.94 1.88 -5.08
C ILE A 134 10.14 1.56 -5.99
N ALA A 135 10.15 0.39 -6.62
CA ALA A 135 11.19 0.00 -7.58
C ALA A 135 11.21 0.95 -8.79
N LEU A 136 10.05 1.36 -9.31
CA LEU A 136 9.96 2.35 -10.39
C LEU A 136 10.60 3.68 -10.00
N ALA A 137 10.29 4.19 -8.80
CA ALA A 137 10.87 5.42 -8.28
C ALA A 137 12.40 5.34 -8.16
N LEU A 138 12.90 4.22 -7.63
CA LEU A 138 14.34 3.98 -7.50
C LEU A 138 15.04 3.81 -8.85
N GLY A 139 14.40 3.14 -9.82
CA GLY A 139 14.92 2.98 -11.18
C GLY A 139 15.04 4.29 -11.94
N LEU A 140 14.06 5.18 -11.76
CA LEU A 140 14.00 6.50 -12.41
C LEU A 140 14.74 7.60 -11.64
N SER A 141 15.23 7.32 -10.42
CA SER A 141 15.98 8.29 -9.64
C SER A 141 17.26 8.72 -10.37
N LYS A 142 17.60 10.03 -10.27
CA LYS A 142 18.91 10.53 -10.70
C LYS A 142 20.04 10.11 -9.78
N GLU A 143 19.71 9.86 -8.50
CA GLU A 143 20.66 9.38 -7.50
C GLU A 143 20.98 7.91 -7.74
N ASP A 144 22.25 7.54 -7.52
CA ASP A 144 22.66 6.14 -7.55
C ASP A 144 22.11 5.38 -6.34
N ASN A 145 21.69 4.12 -6.56
CA ASN A 145 21.14 3.30 -5.49
C ASN A 145 21.23 1.81 -5.85
N PRO A 146 21.22 0.91 -4.84
CA PRO A 146 21.45 -0.52 -5.06
C PRO A 146 20.39 -1.22 -5.90
N TYR A 147 19.20 -0.63 -6.08
CA TYR A 147 18.09 -1.23 -6.81
C TYR A 147 17.83 -0.59 -8.18
N LYS A 148 18.61 0.43 -8.56
CA LYS A 148 18.37 1.17 -9.81
C LYS A 148 18.34 0.25 -11.04
N LYS A 149 19.34 -0.59 -11.17
CA LYS A 149 19.44 -1.55 -12.27
C LYS A 149 18.51 -2.76 -12.09
N ALA A 150 18.20 -3.13 -10.86
CA ALA A 150 17.28 -4.22 -10.56
C ALA A 150 15.80 -3.84 -10.77
N ALA A 151 15.48 -2.55 -10.80
CA ALA A 151 14.11 -2.06 -10.83
C ALA A 151 13.23 -2.68 -11.93
N PRO A 152 13.65 -2.82 -13.20
CA PRO A 152 12.82 -3.45 -14.23
C PRO A 152 12.44 -4.89 -13.88
N ALA A 153 13.39 -5.67 -13.35
CA ALA A 153 13.17 -7.05 -12.97
C ALA A 153 12.28 -7.18 -11.74
N ILE A 154 12.44 -6.28 -10.73
CA ILE A 154 11.59 -6.23 -9.54
C ILE A 154 10.15 -5.94 -9.95
N ILE A 155 9.92 -4.95 -10.82
CA ILE A 155 8.59 -4.60 -11.32
C ILE A 155 7.97 -5.80 -12.04
N GLN A 156 8.70 -6.42 -12.96
CA GLN A 156 8.20 -7.56 -13.72
C GLN A 156 7.82 -8.74 -12.82
N ALA A 157 8.63 -9.05 -11.82
CA ALA A 157 8.36 -10.13 -10.88
C ALA A 157 7.16 -9.77 -9.97
N ALA A 158 7.11 -8.55 -9.43
CA ALA A 158 6.04 -8.10 -8.54
C ALA A 158 4.67 -8.13 -9.22
N MET A 159 4.58 -7.74 -10.50
CA MET A 159 3.31 -7.75 -11.25
C MET A 159 2.75 -9.15 -11.52
N LYS A 160 3.57 -10.21 -11.46
CA LYS A 160 3.09 -11.59 -11.57
C LYS A 160 2.24 -12.02 -10.38
N VAL A 161 2.35 -11.34 -9.23
CA VAL A 161 1.57 -11.67 -8.03
C VAL A 161 0.06 -11.55 -8.29
N GLU A 162 -0.39 -10.65 -9.16
CA GLU A 162 -1.82 -10.50 -9.50
C GLU A 162 -2.42 -11.70 -10.24
N THR A 163 -1.59 -12.58 -10.80
CA THR A 163 -2.03 -13.73 -11.57
C THR A 163 -2.00 -15.06 -10.82
N VAL A 164 -1.51 -15.05 -9.57
CA VAL A 164 -1.38 -16.26 -8.76
C VAL A 164 -2.76 -16.77 -8.31
N LYS A 165 -2.95 -18.08 -8.32
CA LYS A 165 -4.22 -18.74 -8.00
C LYS A 165 -4.14 -19.62 -6.75
N ASN A 166 -2.93 -19.91 -6.29
CA ASN A 166 -2.69 -20.78 -5.16
C ASN A 166 -1.36 -20.45 -4.47
N PHE A 167 -1.16 -21.05 -3.30
CA PHE A 167 0.03 -20.87 -2.47
C PHE A 167 1.33 -21.15 -3.21
N ASP A 168 1.42 -22.28 -3.94
CA ASP A 168 2.66 -22.69 -4.62
C ASP A 168 3.07 -21.71 -5.73
N GLU A 169 2.09 -21.15 -6.44
CA GLU A 169 2.34 -20.11 -7.44
C GLU A 169 2.83 -18.82 -6.79
N ALA A 170 2.21 -18.40 -5.68
CA ALA A 170 2.63 -17.23 -4.93
C ALA A 170 4.04 -17.40 -4.37
N ALA A 171 4.35 -18.57 -3.78
CA ALA A 171 5.68 -18.88 -3.25
C ALA A 171 6.76 -18.76 -4.34
N ARG A 172 6.50 -19.29 -5.55
CA ARG A 172 7.42 -19.17 -6.69
C ARG A 172 7.62 -17.73 -7.11
N VAL A 173 6.54 -16.93 -7.20
CA VAL A 173 6.63 -15.53 -7.59
C VAL A 173 7.37 -14.71 -6.55
N ILE A 174 7.14 -14.93 -5.25
CA ILE A 174 7.87 -14.25 -4.18
C ILE A 174 9.36 -14.61 -4.19
N ALA A 175 9.69 -15.88 -4.46
CA ALA A 175 11.09 -16.28 -4.66
C ALA A 175 11.73 -15.57 -5.87
N GLU A 176 10.98 -15.39 -6.98
CA GLU A 176 11.42 -14.63 -8.14
C GLU A 176 11.64 -13.15 -7.81
N ILE A 177 10.76 -12.52 -7.01
CA ILE A 177 10.94 -11.15 -6.51
C ILE A 177 12.26 -11.05 -5.75
N LYS A 178 12.55 -11.99 -4.84
CA LYS A 178 13.82 -12.00 -4.09
C LYS A 178 15.06 -12.12 -4.98
N GLN A 179 14.97 -12.95 -6.01
CA GLN A 179 16.05 -13.09 -6.99
C GLN A 179 16.24 -11.81 -7.82
N SER A 180 15.14 -11.14 -8.19
CA SER A 180 15.17 -9.92 -8.98
C SER A 180 15.89 -8.76 -8.32
N LEU A 181 16.01 -8.75 -6.98
CA LEU A 181 16.74 -7.71 -6.23
C LEU A 181 18.23 -7.61 -6.62
N LYS A 182 18.78 -8.65 -7.25
CA LYS A 182 20.18 -8.73 -7.68
C LYS A 182 20.33 -8.64 -9.20
N ALA A 183 19.25 -8.38 -9.92
CA ALA A 183 19.28 -8.30 -11.37
C ALA A 183 20.05 -7.06 -11.85
N ASP A 184 20.65 -7.17 -13.03
CA ASP A 184 21.34 -6.08 -13.71
C ASP A 184 20.61 -5.79 -15.04
N GLY A 185 19.56 -4.97 -14.95
CA GLY A 185 18.73 -4.58 -16.08
C GLY A 185 18.99 -3.15 -16.56
N ASP A 186 18.26 -2.76 -17.59
CA ASP A 186 18.31 -1.39 -18.14
C ASP A 186 17.13 -0.54 -17.63
N PRO A 187 17.33 0.40 -16.72
CA PRO A 187 16.27 1.26 -16.20
C PRO A 187 15.76 2.30 -17.22
N THR A 188 16.43 2.49 -18.37
CA THR A 188 16.01 3.47 -19.38
C THR A 188 14.67 3.12 -20.03
N THR A 189 14.20 1.88 -19.89
CA THR A 189 12.87 1.43 -20.36
C THR A 189 11.72 1.84 -19.46
N LEU A 190 12.01 2.33 -18.25
CA LEU A 190 11.03 2.75 -17.26
C LEU A 190 10.47 4.15 -17.56
N SER A 191 9.21 4.38 -17.23
CA SER A 191 8.55 5.69 -17.33
C SER A 191 7.37 5.78 -16.40
N TRP A 192 7.10 6.97 -15.84
CA TRP A 192 5.88 7.27 -15.07
C TRP A 192 4.63 7.38 -15.95
N ASP A 193 4.79 7.56 -17.27
CA ASP A 193 3.66 7.71 -18.20
C ASP A 193 2.96 6.37 -18.49
N LYS A 194 3.59 5.26 -18.12
CA LYS A 194 3.04 3.93 -18.33
C LYS A 194 2.33 3.43 -17.07
N LYS A 195 1.12 2.92 -17.26
CA LYS A 195 0.45 2.17 -16.20
C LYS A 195 1.25 0.90 -15.92
N ILE A 196 1.78 0.78 -14.71
CA ILE A 196 2.57 -0.37 -14.24
C ILE A 196 1.76 -1.19 -13.25
N VAL A 197 0.93 -0.56 -12.43
CA VAL A 197 0.20 -1.17 -11.32
C VAL A 197 -1.30 -0.98 -11.48
N THR A 198 -2.08 -1.78 -10.76
CA THR A 198 -3.54 -1.65 -10.68
C THR A 198 -3.92 -0.66 -9.58
N LEU A 199 -4.94 0.18 -9.83
CA LEU A 199 -5.32 1.26 -8.90
C LEU A 199 -5.80 0.73 -7.54
N ARG A 200 -6.72 -0.25 -7.55
CA ARG A 200 -7.35 -0.75 -6.32
C ARG A 200 -6.34 -1.28 -5.28
N PRO A 201 -5.36 -2.13 -5.63
CA PRO A 201 -4.34 -2.58 -4.68
C PRO A 201 -3.54 -1.43 -4.06
N ILE A 202 -3.08 -0.45 -4.86
CA ILE A 202 -2.28 0.65 -4.33
C ILE A 202 -3.11 1.59 -3.44
N MET A 203 -4.40 1.81 -3.76
CA MET A 203 -5.29 2.58 -2.89
C MET A 203 -5.57 1.84 -1.57
N LYS A 204 -5.58 0.50 -1.54
CA LYS A 204 -5.65 -0.28 -0.30
C LYS A 204 -4.36 -0.28 0.52
N ALA A 205 -3.23 0.12 -0.05
CA ALA A 205 -2.00 0.31 0.70
C ALA A 205 -2.04 1.59 1.56
N VAL A 206 -2.68 2.65 1.06
CA VAL A 206 -2.72 3.97 1.72
C VAL A 206 -3.29 3.90 3.14
N PRO A 207 -4.46 3.29 3.44
CA PRO A 207 -4.98 3.20 4.81
C PRO A 207 -4.04 2.49 5.79
N ASN A 208 -3.32 1.46 5.34
CA ASN A 208 -2.38 0.74 6.19
C ASN A 208 -1.16 1.61 6.55
N ILE A 209 -0.63 2.34 5.57
CA ILE A 209 0.48 3.29 5.80
C ILE A 209 -0.01 4.44 6.69
N ASN A 210 -1.19 4.99 6.39
CA ASN A 210 -1.81 6.08 7.15
C ASN A 210 -2.01 5.72 8.63
N THR A 211 -2.48 4.49 8.91
CA THR A 211 -2.64 4.01 10.29
C THR A 211 -1.32 4.02 11.05
N LEU A 212 -0.20 3.63 10.42
CA LEU A 212 1.12 3.68 11.03
C LEU A 212 1.58 5.12 11.25
N VAL A 213 1.39 6.01 10.27
CA VAL A 213 1.71 7.43 10.37
C VAL A 213 0.91 8.07 11.48
N LYS A 214 -0.42 7.96 11.47
CA LYS A 214 -1.35 8.52 12.46
C LYS A 214 -1.01 8.07 13.89
N ARG A 215 -0.67 6.79 14.07
CA ARG A 215 -0.24 6.27 15.38
C ARG A 215 0.99 6.97 15.92
N ASN A 216 1.96 7.30 15.08
CA ASN A 216 3.18 7.99 15.45
C ASN A 216 3.01 9.51 15.61
N LEU A 217 1.89 10.07 15.14
CA LEU A 217 1.55 11.49 15.28
C LEU A 217 0.64 11.80 16.48
N ARG A 218 0.23 10.80 17.27
CA ARG A 218 -0.66 11.03 18.43
C ARG A 218 -0.06 11.90 19.50
N THR A 219 1.24 11.81 19.73
CA THR A 219 1.97 12.62 20.72
C THR A 219 3.39 12.88 20.21
N GLU A 220 3.99 13.97 20.68
CA GLU A 220 5.37 14.30 20.36
C GLU A 220 6.35 13.17 20.75
N ALA A 221 6.12 12.52 21.90
CA ALA A 221 6.92 11.38 22.33
C ALA A 221 6.78 10.16 21.41
N ALA A 222 5.60 9.96 20.80
CA ALA A 222 5.40 8.92 19.79
C ALA A 222 6.14 9.27 18.49
N LEU A 223 6.04 10.53 18.03
CA LEU A 223 6.76 11.00 16.86
C LEU A 223 8.27 10.84 17.05
N LYS A 224 8.82 11.26 18.18
CA LYS A 224 10.26 11.15 18.48
C LYS A 224 10.79 9.72 18.34
N ARG A 225 9.98 8.69 18.67
CA ARG A 225 10.36 7.27 18.51
C ARG A 225 10.11 6.74 17.10
N GLY A 226 9.15 7.32 16.39
CA GLY A 226 8.66 6.81 15.09
C GLY A 226 8.83 7.78 13.92
N THR A 227 9.72 8.79 14.02
CA THR A 227 9.91 9.80 12.97
C THR A 227 10.25 9.15 11.64
N ARG A 228 11.14 8.14 11.64
CA ARG A 228 11.48 7.41 10.42
C ARG A 228 10.28 6.68 9.82
N VAL A 229 9.39 6.13 10.62
CA VAL A 229 8.15 5.49 10.14
C VAL A 229 7.25 6.51 9.44
N VAL A 230 7.16 7.73 9.97
CA VAL A 230 6.40 8.82 9.33
C VAL A 230 7.07 9.25 8.02
N ALA A 231 8.38 9.49 8.04
CA ALA A 231 9.13 9.92 6.85
C ALA A 231 9.08 8.88 5.72
N GLU A 232 9.35 7.63 6.03
CA GLU A 232 9.35 6.55 5.04
C GLU A 232 7.94 6.20 4.55
N GLY A 233 6.96 6.19 5.46
CA GLY A 233 5.55 5.96 5.08
C GLY A 233 5.02 7.05 4.15
N SER A 234 5.28 8.31 4.43
CA SER A 234 4.90 9.42 3.56
C SER A 234 5.66 9.42 2.24
N ALA A 235 6.93 8.98 2.22
CA ALA A 235 7.67 8.76 0.98
C ALA A 235 6.99 7.72 0.08
N VAL A 236 6.53 6.59 0.64
CA VAL A 236 5.78 5.58 -0.12
C VAL A 236 4.44 6.14 -0.61
N MET A 237 3.72 6.91 0.21
CA MET A 237 2.46 7.56 -0.22
C MET A 237 2.70 8.52 -1.38
N ALA A 238 3.79 9.29 -1.38
CA ALA A 238 4.14 10.16 -2.49
C ALA A 238 4.39 9.38 -3.80
N VAL A 239 5.06 8.23 -3.71
CA VAL A 239 5.29 7.34 -4.85
C VAL A 239 3.96 6.74 -5.36
N ILE A 240 3.04 6.38 -4.46
CA ILE A 240 1.68 5.93 -4.82
C ILE A 240 0.94 7.06 -5.57
N GLY A 241 0.97 8.29 -5.07
CA GLY A 241 0.35 9.43 -5.72
C GLY A 241 0.86 9.64 -7.15
N GLN A 242 2.19 9.63 -7.35
CA GLN A 242 2.78 9.73 -8.69
C GLN A 242 2.40 8.54 -9.58
N GLY A 243 2.46 7.33 -9.06
CA GLY A 243 2.19 6.10 -9.80
C GLY A 243 0.71 5.87 -10.13
N SER A 244 -0.21 6.58 -9.47
CA SER A 244 -1.65 6.47 -9.74
C SER A 244 -2.11 7.28 -10.95
N ILE A 245 -1.31 8.25 -11.43
CA ILE A 245 -1.70 9.14 -12.54
C ILE A 245 -2.17 8.36 -13.77
N PRO A 246 -1.47 7.34 -14.29
CA PRO A 246 -1.90 6.62 -15.48
C PRO A 246 -3.12 5.69 -15.26
N ASN A 247 -3.63 5.60 -14.04
CA ASN A 247 -4.74 4.70 -13.69
C ASN A 247 -6.13 5.33 -13.82
N VAL A 248 -6.28 6.51 -14.39
CA VAL A 248 -7.57 7.22 -14.52
C VAL A 248 -8.70 6.36 -15.11
N THR A 249 -8.38 5.45 -16.02
CA THR A 249 -9.36 4.54 -16.64
C THR A 249 -9.97 3.52 -15.68
N GLU A 250 -9.39 3.34 -14.50
CA GLU A 250 -9.91 2.47 -13.43
C GLU A 250 -10.77 3.22 -12.41
N THR A 251 -10.91 4.54 -12.57
CA THR A 251 -11.78 5.36 -11.73
C THR A 251 -13.22 5.34 -12.23
N ILE A 252 -14.14 5.82 -11.39
CA ILE A 252 -15.55 5.99 -11.79
C ILE A 252 -15.76 7.09 -12.84
N LYS A 253 -14.74 7.91 -13.09
CA LYS A 253 -14.74 9.01 -14.08
C LYS A 253 -13.55 8.87 -15.02
N PRO A 254 -13.50 7.84 -15.88
CA PRO A 254 -12.32 7.55 -16.71
C PRO A 254 -11.98 8.67 -17.71
N GLY A 255 -12.94 9.54 -18.04
CA GLY A 255 -12.72 10.71 -18.89
C GLY A 255 -12.15 11.94 -18.20
N ALA A 256 -12.14 11.98 -16.86
CA ALA A 256 -11.69 13.13 -16.07
C ALA A 256 -10.16 13.13 -15.85
N VAL A 257 -9.39 13.00 -16.93
CA VAL A 257 -7.92 12.84 -16.90
C VAL A 257 -7.24 14.01 -16.18
N LYS A 258 -7.67 15.23 -16.47
CA LYS A 258 -7.07 16.45 -15.93
C LYS A 258 -7.29 16.56 -14.42
N GLU A 259 -8.52 16.33 -13.98
CA GLU A 259 -8.90 16.38 -12.57
C GLU A 259 -8.23 15.25 -11.79
N TRP A 260 -8.22 14.04 -12.33
CA TRP A 260 -7.53 12.91 -11.74
C TRP A 260 -6.03 13.18 -11.55
N THR A 261 -5.38 13.70 -12.60
CA THR A 261 -3.96 14.06 -12.53
C THR A 261 -3.71 15.11 -11.47
N ALA A 262 -4.56 16.14 -11.38
CA ALA A 262 -4.43 17.20 -10.38
C ALA A 262 -4.52 16.66 -8.95
N HIS A 263 -5.52 15.82 -8.64
CA HIS A 263 -5.66 15.20 -7.31
C HIS A 263 -4.53 14.21 -6.98
N SER A 264 -4.07 13.44 -7.95
CA SER A 264 -2.93 12.54 -7.76
C SER A 264 -1.65 13.31 -7.43
N LEU A 265 -1.43 14.46 -8.08
CA LEU A 265 -0.31 15.35 -7.81
C LEU A 265 -0.45 16.07 -6.47
N GLU A 266 -1.66 16.52 -6.11
CA GLU A 266 -1.94 17.11 -4.80
C GLU A 266 -1.62 16.12 -3.66
N PHE A 267 -2.09 14.87 -3.77
CA PHE A 267 -1.77 13.82 -2.81
C PHE A 267 -0.26 13.55 -2.74
N ARG A 268 0.42 13.44 -3.87
CA ARG A 268 1.88 13.28 -3.94
C ARG A 268 2.61 14.40 -3.20
N ASP A 269 2.25 15.64 -3.48
CA ASP A 269 2.96 16.81 -2.97
C ASP A 269 2.67 17.02 -1.48
N ALA A 270 1.46 16.71 -1.01
CA ALA A 270 1.13 16.69 0.41
C ALA A 270 1.91 15.60 1.16
N ALA A 271 2.04 14.41 0.59
CA ALA A 271 2.85 13.33 1.17
C ALA A 271 4.34 13.70 1.22
N LEU A 272 4.87 14.39 0.20
CA LEU A 272 6.23 14.94 0.21
C LEU A 272 6.43 16.03 1.25
N ALA A 273 5.42 16.87 1.49
CA ALA A 273 5.47 17.89 2.54
C ALA A 273 5.56 17.23 3.92
N LEU A 274 4.78 16.18 4.17
CA LEU A 274 4.85 15.41 5.41
C LEU A 274 6.22 14.71 5.57
N ASN A 275 6.75 14.11 4.50
CA ASN A 275 8.09 13.50 4.52
C ASN A 275 9.15 14.53 4.93
N ARG A 276 9.14 15.72 4.34
CA ARG A 276 10.08 16.79 4.67
C ARG A 276 9.93 17.27 6.10
N ALA A 277 8.71 17.53 6.55
CA ALA A 277 8.45 17.96 7.91
C ALA A 277 8.95 16.95 8.96
N ALA A 278 8.75 15.63 8.69
CA ALA A 278 9.27 14.58 9.55
C ALA A 278 10.82 14.56 9.57
N LEU A 279 11.47 14.70 8.42
CA LEU A 279 12.93 14.75 8.33
C LEU A 279 13.52 16.01 8.99
N GLU A 280 12.84 17.15 8.89
CA GLU A 280 13.21 18.39 9.58
C GLU A 280 13.07 18.22 11.10
N TYR A 281 12.02 17.57 11.57
CA TYR A 281 11.84 17.23 12.97
C TYR A 281 12.94 16.29 13.48
N GLU A 282 13.30 15.25 12.71
CA GLU A 282 14.42 14.34 13.02
C GLU A 282 15.75 15.09 13.16
N ALA A 283 15.97 16.10 12.33
CA ALA A 283 17.15 16.94 12.31
C ALA A 283 17.11 18.08 13.36
N GLU A 284 16.12 18.11 14.25
CA GLU A 284 15.90 19.18 15.26
C GLU A 284 15.73 20.59 14.66
N LYS A 285 15.26 20.65 13.39
CA LYS A 285 14.99 21.90 12.64
C LYS A 285 13.53 22.20 12.48
N GLY A 286 12.67 21.22 12.76
CA GLY A 286 11.20 21.30 12.66
C GLY A 286 10.54 21.14 14.03
N THR A 287 9.21 21.33 14.07
CA THR A 287 8.39 21.19 15.26
C THR A 287 7.38 20.05 15.09
N PHE A 288 6.89 19.49 16.20
CA PHE A 288 5.81 18.52 16.19
C PHE A 288 4.56 19.06 15.51
N GLY A 289 4.18 20.34 15.78
CA GLY A 289 3.05 20.99 15.13
C GLY A 289 3.20 21.06 13.61
N ALA A 290 4.38 21.37 13.08
CA ALA A 290 4.60 21.41 11.65
C ALA A 290 4.40 20.04 10.98
N VAL A 291 4.73 18.95 11.67
CA VAL A 291 4.48 17.57 11.15
C VAL A 291 2.98 17.26 11.19
N GLN A 292 2.26 17.69 12.23
CA GLN A 292 0.81 17.54 12.32
C GLN A 292 0.08 18.33 11.23
N ASP A 293 0.46 19.60 11.03
CA ASP A 293 -0.12 20.45 9.97
C ASP A 293 0.09 19.84 8.57
N ALA A 294 1.28 19.29 8.31
CA ALA A 294 1.55 18.62 7.06
C ALA A 294 0.72 17.33 6.88
N TYR A 295 0.46 16.60 7.98
CA TYR A 295 -0.41 15.44 7.97
C TYR A 295 -1.87 15.80 7.69
N GLU A 296 -2.39 16.88 8.25
CA GLU A 296 -3.75 17.37 7.99
C GLU A 296 -3.94 17.68 6.50
N VAL A 297 -2.97 18.37 5.87
CA VAL A 297 -3.00 18.64 4.43
C VAL A 297 -3.05 17.34 3.61
N LEU A 298 -2.29 16.33 4.02
CA LEU A 298 -2.32 15.03 3.36
C LEU A 298 -3.68 14.33 3.51
N SER A 299 -4.28 14.38 4.70
CA SER A 299 -5.61 13.83 4.96
C SER A 299 -6.68 14.49 4.09
N ASP A 300 -6.67 15.82 4.02
CA ASP A 300 -7.62 16.62 3.22
C ASP A 300 -7.51 16.27 1.72
N SER A 301 -6.31 16.01 1.22
CA SER A 301 -6.12 15.62 -0.18
C SER A 301 -6.75 14.25 -0.50
N CYS A 302 -6.75 13.30 0.44
CA CYS A 302 -7.45 12.02 0.30
C CYS A 302 -8.97 12.23 0.21
N ASP A 303 -9.52 13.04 1.11
CA ASP A 303 -10.96 13.30 1.17
C ASP A 303 -11.47 14.02 -0.09
N SER A 304 -10.73 15.00 -0.59
CA SER A 304 -11.08 15.75 -1.80
C SER A 304 -11.11 14.85 -3.05
N CYS A 305 -10.13 13.97 -3.20
CA CYS A 305 -10.07 13.01 -4.28
C CYS A 305 -11.21 11.98 -4.20
N HIS A 306 -11.44 11.41 -3.02
CA HIS A 306 -12.46 10.39 -2.81
C HIS A 306 -13.89 10.90 -3.07
N LYS A 307 -14.20 12.15 -2.75
CA LYS A 307 -15.49 12.77 -3.09
C LYS A 307 -15.80 12.76 -4.59
N LEU A 308 -14.79 12.79 -5.45
CA LEU A 308 -14.94 12.86 -6.89
C LEU A 308 -14.79 11.51 -7.60
N PHE A 309 -13.91 10.64 -7.09
CA PHE A 309 -13.44 9.44 -7.79
C PHE A 309 -13.76 8.12 -7.08
N TYR A 310 -14.47 8.15 -5.94
CA TYR A 310 -14.83 6.96 -5.20
C TYR A 310 -16.31 6.95 -4.82
N HIS A 311 -17.02 5.83 -5.07
CA HIS A 311 -18.44 5.67 -4.73
C HIS A 311 -18.70 5.01 -3.37
N GLY A 312 -17.67 4.53 -2.70
CA GLY A 312 -17.79 3.94 -1.37
C GLY A 312 -17.89 5.00 -0.28
N GLU A 313 -18.49 4.66 0.86
CA GLU A 313 -18.35 5.50 2.05
C GLU A 313 -16.87 5.58 2.41
N VAL A 314 -16.34 6.81 2.52
CA VAL A 314 -15.03 7.04 3.11
C VAL A 314 -15.15 6.56 4.56
N PRO A 315 -14.33 5.60 5.03
CA PRO A 315 -14.38 5.19 6.43
C PRO A 315 -14.22 6.45 7.30
N LYS A 316 -15.22 6.75 8.10
CA LYS A 316 -15.11 7.78 9.12
C LYS A 316 -14.27 7.20 10.24
N ASP A 317 -13.07 7.71 10.43
CA ASP A 317 -12.17 7.38 11.53
C ASP A 317 -12.73 7.82 12.89
#